data_d26159d673af458428c685e2b5ca1410
#
_entry.id   d26159d673af458428c685e2b5ca1410
#
_cell.length_a   1.000
_cell.length_b   1.000
_cell.length_c   1.000
_cell.angle_alpha   90.00
_cell.angle_beta   90.00
_cell.angle_gamma   90.00
#
_symmetry.space_group_name_H-M   'P 1'
#
loop_
_entity.id
_entity.type
_entity.pdbx_description
1 polymer ?
#
loop_
_entity_poly.entity_id
_entity_poly.type
_entity_poly.pdbx_seq_one_letter_code
_entity_poly.pdbx_strand_id
1 'polypeptide(L)'
;MYETIVIGSGPAGATAAIYLKRFNRDVTVITSNDTALAGAHQIDNYYGFYEVSGKELYDKGIYQLKSLGINLIDEIVVSIEYYSHFVITTNKNVYEANKVILATGKARNKLKIKNAKDYEMKGLSYCATCDGFFYRNKKIGIIGSGNSMLHELSFLQNMSKDIIVFTDGDDLDLPNVNVVKEKVVSLYGNEYLEGLTTEKENYDLDGLFVAIGEASTFDFIKHLGILTDDKNNIIVNENYQTNIPNLFAIGDAIGGALQITKACYDGMMVAYGIVGKGGK
;
A
#
# COMPACT_ATOMS: atom_id res chain seq x y z
N MET A 1 19.92 17.52 13.42
CA MET A 1 19.11 16.37 13.91
C MET A 1 17.65 16.78 13.94
N TYR A 2 16.77 16.02 13.32
CA TYR A 2 15.33 16.29 13.23
C TYR A 2 14.60 15.79 14.48
N GLU A 3 13.51 16.46 14.89
CA GLU A 3 12.66 15.95 15.99
C GLU A 3 11.94 14.67 15.56
N THR A 4 11.26 14.72 14.41
CA THR A 4 10.53 13.56 13.86
C THR A 4 10.68 13.52 12.34
N ILE A 5 11.06 12.34 11.82
CA ILE A 5 11.00 12.04 10.39
C ILE A 5 9.91 11.03 10.13
N VAL A 6 9.02 11.33 9.17
CA VAL A 6 8.01 10.43 8.63
C VAL A 6 8.52 9.88 7.31
N ILE A 7 8.51 8.56 7.14
CA ILE A 7 8.91 7.90 5.90
C ILE A 7 7.66 7.45 5.15
N GLY A 8 7.39 8.11 4.05
CA GLY A 8 6.20 7.95 3.22
C GLY A 8 5.19 9.07 3.38
N SER A 9 4.68 9.57 2.25
CA SER A 9 3.72 10.68 2.14
C SER A 9 2.32 10.24 1.71
N GLY A 10 2.02 8.95 1.81
CA GLY A 10 0.67 8.44 1.63
C GLY A 10 -0.30 8.96 2.71
N PRO A 11 -1.58 8.57 2.69
CA PRO A 11 -2.60 9.08 3.62
C PRO A 11 -2.20 9.00 5.09
N ALA A 12 -1.56 7.91 5.51
CA ALA A 12 -1.09 7.72 6.89
C ALA A 12 0.00 8.74 7.27
N GLY A 13 1.09 8.79 6.49
CA GLY A 13 2.23 9.66 6.78
C GLY A 13 1.89 11.14 6.64
N ALA A 14 1.10 11.50 5.61
CA ALA A 14 0.62 12.87 5.44
C ALA A 14 -0.22 13.31 6.64
N THR A 15 -1.15 12.47 7.09
CA THR A 15 -2.00 12.79 8.25
C THR A 15 -1.16 12.90 9.53
N ALA A 16 -0.21 11.99 9.77
CA ALA A 16 0.69 12.08 10.92
C ALA A 16 1.46 13.40 10.94
N ALA A 17 2.04 13.78 9.79
CA ALA A 17 2.80 15.03 9.66
C ALA A 17 1.90 16.27 9.88
N ILE A 18 0.67 16.27 9.33
CA ILE A 18 -0.30 17.37 9.54
C ILE A 18 -0.61 17.53 11.03
N TYR A 19 -0.91 16.45 11.75
CA TYR A 19 -1.26 16.52 13.16
C TYR A 19 -0.06 16.90 14.03
N LEU A 20 1.14 16.36 13.78
CA LEU A 20 2.36 16.77 14.48
C LEU A 20 2.63 18.28 14.29
N LYS A 21 2.51 18.78 13.06
CA LYS A 21 2.66 20.22 12.78
C LYS A 21 1.64 21.06 13.53
N ARG A 22 0.37 20.63 13.58
CA ARG A 22 -0.70 21.31 14.35
C ARG A 22 -0.47 21.26 15.87
N PHE A 23 0.26 20.27 16.35
CA PHE A 23 0.74 20.19 17.74
C PHE A 23 2.03 20.97 17.99
N ASN A 24 2.45 21.79 17.02
CA ASN A 24 3.67 22.59 17.09
C ASN A 24 4.93 21.72 17.28
N ARG A 25 4.98 20.56 16.62
CA ARG A 25 6.15 19.68 16.56
C ARG A 25 6.89 19.87 15.24
N ASP A 26 8.20 19.77 15.30
CA ASP A 26 9.01 19.77 14.09
C ASP A 26 8.94 18.40 13.41
N VAL A 27 8.51 18.42 12.15
CA VAL A 27 8.30 17.20 11.36
C VAL A 27 8.76 17.38 9.92
N THR A 28 9.48 16.41 9.43
CA THR A 28 9.92 16.31 8.03
C THR A 28 9.42 14.99 7.45
N VAL A 29 9.00 15.00 6.20
CA VAL A 29 8.56 13.81 5.47
C VAL A 29 9.57 13.47 4.39
N ILE A 30 10.09 12.24 4.40
CA ILE A 30 10.88 11.68 3.29
C ILE A 30 9.97 10.83 2.45
N THR A 31 9.94 11.05 1.14
CA THR A 31 9.04 10.36 0.21
C THR A 31 9.74 10.10 -1.13
N SER A 32 9.45 8.97 -1.75
CA SER A 32 9.87 8.66 -3.14
C SER A 32 8.82 9.08 -4.16
N ASN A 33 7.71 9.73 -3.72
CA ASN A 33 6.54 10.04 -4.55
C ASN A 33 5.87 8.80 -5.19
N ASP A 34 6.30 7.58 -4.83
CA ASP A 34 5.63 6.34 -5.21
C ASP A 34 4.65 5.95 -4.10
N THR A 35 3.38 5.92 -4.42
CA THR A 35 2.32 5.58 -3.48
C THR A 35 1.29 4.65 -4.12
N ALA A 36 0.88 3.62 -3.37
CA ALA A 36 -0.20 2.73 -3.80
C ALA A 36 -1.51 3.50 -4.08
N LEU A 37 -1.70 4.65 -3.41
CA LEU A 37 -2.87 5.50 -3.64
C LEU A 37 -2.94 6.02 -5.08
N ALA A 38 -1.81 6.44 -5.67
CA ALA A 38 -1.79 6.97 -7.03
C ALA A 38 -2.23 5.94 -8.09
N GLY A 39 -2.18 4.65 -7.77
CA GLY A 39 -2.66 3.56 -8.63
C GLY A 39 -4.17 3.32 -8.57
N ALA A 40 -4.94 4.00 -7.71
CA ALA A 40 -6.39 3.88 -7.66
C ALA A 40 -7.03 4.74 -8.76
N HIS A 41 -7.79 4.10 -9.66
CA HIS A 41 -8.45 4.79 -10.77
C HIS A 41 -9.52 5.76 -10.27
N GLN A 42 -10.37 5.30 -9.33
CA GLN A 42 -11.48 6.05 -8.77
C GLN A 42 -11.65 5.70 -7.30
N ILE A 43 -11.94 6.70 -6.48
CA ILE A 43 -12.16 6.59 -5.05
C ILE A 43 -13.52 7.17 -4.74
N ASP A 44 -14.45 6.31 -4.26
CA ASP A 44 -15.82 6.65 -3.90
C ASP A 44 -16.15 6.33 -2.44
N ASN A 45 -15.20 5.71 -1.74
CA ASN A 45 -15.37 5.24 -0.36
C ASN A 45 -14.60 6.08 0.69
N TYR A 46 -14.16 7.27 0.31
CA TYR A 46 -13.50 8.20 1.21
C TYR A 46 -14.39 9.42 1.46
N TYR A 47 -14.83 9.61 2.69
CA TYR A 47 -15.76 10.68 3.06
C TYR A 47 -15.32 12.05 2.56
N GLY A 48 -16.22 12.75 1.87
CA GLY A 48 -15.97 14.07 1.29
C GLY A 48 -15.36 14.05 -0.13
N PHE A 49 -15.06 12.86 -0.67
CA PHE A 49 -14.56 12.68 -2.03
C PHE A 49 -15.41 11.64 -2.78
N TYR A 50 -15.76 11.96 -3.99
CA TYR A 50 -16.51 11.11 -4.90
C TYR A 50 -15.96 11.28 -6.32
N GLU A 51 -15.78 10.18 -7.04
CA GLU A 51 -15.21 10.19 -8.41
C GLU A 51 -13.83 10.85 -8.52
N VAL A 52 -13.02 10.80 -7.44
CA VAL A 52 -11.66 11.34 -7.43
C VAL A 52 -10.64 10.22 -7.74
N SER A 53 -9.66 10.51 -8.60
CA SER A 53 -8.55 9.57 -8.80
C SER A 53 -7.61 9.55 -7.59
N GLY A 54 -6.95 8.41 -7.39
CA GLY A 54 -5.95 8.30 -6.32
C GLY A 54 -4.79 9.28 -6.49
N LYS A 55 -4.40 9.54 -7.75
CA LYS A 55 -3.38 10.56 -8.05
C LYS A 55 -3.83 11.96 -7.64
N GLU A 56 -5.05 12.35 -7.98
CA GLU A 56 -5.58 13.67 -7.61
C GLU A 56 -5.67 13.83 -6.09
N LEU A 57 -6.12 12.79 -5.38
CA LEU A 57 -6.19 12.81 -3.92
C LEU A 57 -4.79 12.91 -3.30
N TYR A 58 -3.81 12.19 -3.86
CA TYR A 58 -2.42 12.27 -3.42
C TYR A 58 -1.83 13.68 -3.64
N ASP A 59 -2.02 14.25 -4.82
CA ASP A 59 -1.53 15.60 -5.15
C ASP A 59 -2.13 16.67 -4.21
N LYS A 60 -3.41 16.55 -3.84
CA LYS A 60 -4.07 17.40 -2.83
C LYS A 60 -3.41 17.25 -1.45
N GLY A 61 -3.07 16.01 -1.05
CA GLY A 61 -2.33 15.74 0.19
C GLY A 61 -0.94 16.40 0.19
N ILE A 62 -0.17 16.25 -0.88
CA ILE A 62 1.15 16.90 -1.03
C ILE A 62 1.03 18.42 -0.99
N TYR A 63 0.03 18.98 -1.68
CA TYR A 63 -0.23 20.43 -1.63
C TYR A 63 -0.54 20.90 -0.20
N GLN A 64 -1.35 20.14 0.56
CA GLN A 64 -1.68 20.44 1.95
C GLN A 64 -0.43 20.44 2.86
N LEU A 65 0.45 19.44 2.72
CA LEU A 65 1.70 19.38 3.47
C LEU A 65 2.57 20.63 3.21
N LYS A 66 2.76 20.98 1.94
CA LYS A 66 3.51 22.18 1.54
C LYS A 66 2.91 23.47 2.08
N SER A 67 1.58 23.60 2.00
CA SER A 67 0.85 24.78 2.49
C SER A 67 0.95 24.98 4.00
N LEU A 68 1.15 23.90 4.75
CA LEU A 68 1.41 23.93 6.19
C LEU A 68 2.88 24.16 6.55
N GLY A 69 3.75 24.34 5.56
CA GLY A 69 5.19 24.51 5.76
C GLY A 69 5.87 23.26 6.33
N ILE A 70 5.38 22.08 5.98
CA ILE A 70 6.03 20.82 6.30
C ILE A 70 7.12 20.56 5.27
N ASN A 71 8.34 20.27 5.74
CA ASN A 71 9.47 19.97 4.87
C ASN A 71 9.26 18.61 4.20
N LEU A 72 9.35 18.58 2.87
CA LEU A 72 9.25 17.35 2.05
C LEU A 72 10.58 17.10 1.36
N ILE A 73 11.16 15.94 1.58
CA ILE A 73 12.41 15.47 0.98
C ILE A 73 12.06 14.39 -0.03
N ASP A 74 12.32 14.66 -1.31
CA ASP A 74 12.09 13.70 -2.42
C ASP A 74 13.32 12.80 -2.60
N GLU A 75 13.37 11.74 -1.79
CA GLU A 75 14.47 10.77 -1.73
C GLU A 75 13.97 9.40 -1.33
N ILE A 76 14.71 8.35 -1.72
CA ILE A 76 14.41 6.96 -1.39
C ILE A 76 15.24 6.55 -0.17
N VAL A 77 14.58 6.12 0.91
CA VAL A 77 15.26 5.57 2.08
C VAL A 77 15.83 4.20 1.73
N VAL A 78 17.13 4.00 2.01
CA VAL A 78 17.89 2.78 1.73
C VAL A 78 18.16 1.97 2.99
N SER A 79 18.43 2.65 4.11
CA SER A 79 18.61 2.01 5.42
C SER A 79 18.25 2.93 6.57
N ILE A 80 17.91 2.34 7.72
CA ILE A 80 17.73 3.04 8.99
C ILE A 80 18.53 2.26 10.03
N GLU A 81 19.35 2.98 10.77
CA GLU A 81 20.11 2.45 11.90
C GLU A 81 19.67 3.14 13.19
N TYR A 82 19.75 2.45 14.30
CA TYR A 82 19.41 2.96 15.61
C TYR A 82 20.58 2.82 16.57
N TYR A 83 21.00 3.94 17.10
CA TYR A 83 22.01 4.04 18.18
C TYR A 83 21.37 4.69 19.41
N SER A 84 21.75 5.94 19.73
CA SER A 84 21.01 6.81 20.67
C SER A 84 19.90 7.61 19.97
N HIS A 85 19.93 7.67 18.65
CA HIS A 85 19.00 8.29 17.72
C HIS A 85 19.00 7.48 16.42
N PHE A 86 18.10 7.82 15.49
CA PHE A 86 18.03 7.18 14.17
C PHE A 86 18.95 7.86 13.18
N VAL A 87 19.68 7.05 12.43
CA VAL A 87 20.44 7.46 11.24
C VAL A 87 19.71 6.89 10.02
N ILE A 88 19.19 7.77 9.17
CA ILE A 88 18.40 7.42 7.98
C ILE A 88 19.25 7.71 6.75
N THR A 89 19.67 6.66 6.05
CA THR A 89 20.42 6.78 4.79
C THR A 89 19.42 6.71 3.63
N THR A 90 19.51 7.68 2.75
CA THR A 90 18.76 7.72 1.50
C THR A 90 19.69 7.48 0.32
N ASN A 91 19.13 7.46 -0.88
CA ASN A 91 19.88 7.39 -2.13
C ASN A 91 20.73 8.66 -2.44
N LYS A 92 20.60 9.72 -1.64
CA LYS A 92 21.31 10.99 -1.86
C LYS A 92 22.04 11.49 -0.61
N ASN A 93 21.45 11.33 0.56
CA ASN A 93 21.91 11.97 1.80
C ASN A 93 21.77 11.05 3.03
N VAL A 94 22.28 11.52 4.16
CA VAL A 94 22.09 10.90 5.48
C VAL A 94 21.44 11.92 6.40
N TYR A 95 20.43 11.47 7.14
CA TYR A 95 19.64 12.27 8.07
C TYR A 95 19.66 11.65 9.47
N GLU A 96 19.60 12.49 10.49
CA GLU A 96 19.50 12.05 11.88
C GLU A 96 18.19 12.53 12.50
N ALA A 97 17.50 11.64 13.24
CA ALA A 97 16.23 11.96 13.86
C ALA A 97 16.08 11.32 15.25
N ASN A 98 15.37 12.03 16.14
CA ASN A 98 15.01 11.49 17.46
C ASN A 98 13.88 10.47 17.38
N LYS A 99 12.94 10.66 16.45
CA LYS A 99 11.78 9.77 16.22
C LYS A 99 11.61 9.50 14.74
N VAL A 100 11.18 8.29 14.43
CA VAL A 100 10.84 7.88 13.07
C VAL A 100 9.45 7.27 13.03
N ILE A 101 8.66 7.67 12.04
CA ILE A 101 7.35 7.06 11.75
C ILE A 101 7.43 6.37 10.39
N LEU A 102 7.28 5.05 10.39
CA LEU A 102 7.20 4.23 9.19
C LEU A 102 5.76 4.28 8.64
N ALA A 103 5.57 5.03 7.58
CA ALA A 103 4.30 5.15 6.84
C ALA A 103 4.47 4.65 5.39
N THR A 104 5.29 3.64 5.23
CA THR A 104 5.77 3.11 3.94
C THR A 104 4.70 2.34 3.16
N GLY A 105 3.55 2.11 3.77
CA GLY A 105 2.50 1.28 3.19
C GLY A 105 2.92 -0.20 3.10
N LYS A 106 2.23 -0.94 2.26
CA LYS A 106 2.63 -2.27 1.80
C LYS A 106 3.06 -2.18 0.35
N ALA A 107 4.23 -2.68 -0.01
CA ALA A 107 4.57 -2.86 -1.41
C ALA A 107 3.66 -3.94 -1.98
N ARG A 108 2.99 -3.60 -3.07
CA ARG A 108 2.28 -4.59 -3.88
C ARG A 108 3.26 -5.07 -4.95
N ASN A 109 3.44 -6.38 -5.06
CA ASN A 109 4.22 -6.93 -6.15
C ASN A 109 3.55 -6.57 -7.47
N LYS A 110 4.23 -5.78 -8.29
CA LYS A 110 3.77 -5.51 -9.64
C LYS A 110 3.87 -6.77 -10.49
N LEU A 111 2.83 -7.02 -11.26
CA LEU A 111 2.80 -8.12 -12.22
C LEU A 111 3.87 -7.91 -13.30
N LYS A 112 4.85 -8.81 -13.36
CA LYS A 112 6.00 -8.72 -14.27
C LYS A 112 5.82 -9.62 -15.50
N ILE A 113 4.76 -9.38 -16.25
CA ILE A 113 4.49 -10.05 -17.53
C ILE A 113 4.38 -9.04 -18.66
N LYS A 114 4.42 -9.54 -19.88
CA LYS A 114 4.35 -8.69 -21.09
C LYS A 114 3.03 -7.90 -21.10
N ASN A 115 3.12 -6.63 -21.41
CA ASN A 115 2.02 -5.64 -21.52
C ASN A 115 1.31 -5.30 -20.18
N ALA A 116 1.73 -5.80 -19.02
CA ALA A 116 1.05 -5.51 -17.75
C ALA A 116 0.94 -3.99 -17.46
N LYS A 117 2.00 -3.23 -17.76
CA LYS A 117 2.02 -1.78 -17.54
C LYS A 117 1.00 -1.01 -18.39
N ASP A 118 0.67 -1.51 -19.57
CA ASP A 118 -0.24 -0.84 -20.50
C ASP A 118 -1.67 -0.85 -20.01
N TYR A 119 -2.01 -1.82 -19.15
CA TYR A 119 -3.34 -2.02 -18.59
C TYR A 119 -3.47 -1.63 -17.11
N GLU A 120 -2.42 -1.13 -16.46
CA GLU A 120 -2.53 -0.52 -15.13
C GLU A 120 -3.57 0.61 -15.21
N MET A 121 -4.59 0.60 -14.34
CA MET A 121 -5.78 1.47 -14.35
C MET A 121 -6.71 1.35 -15.58
N LYS A 122 -6.47 0.36 -16.43
CA LYS A 122 -7.27 0.08 -17.63
C LYS A 122 -7.75 -1.37 -17.67
N GLY A 123 -8.21 -1.89 -16.54
CA GLY A 123 -8.65 -3.27 -16.40
C GLY A 123 -7.73 -4.15 -15.55
N LEU A 124 -6.48 -3.73 -15.29
CA LEU A 124 -5.57 -4.36 -14.34
C LEU A 124 -5.61 -3.61 -13.01
N SER A 125 -6.01 -4.30 -11.95
CA SER A 125 -6.13 -3.77 -10.59
C SER A 125 -5.27 -4.54 -9.60
N TYR A 126 -4.84 -3.85 -8.56
CA TYR A 126 -4.11 -4.43 -7.41
C TYR A 126 -4.92 -4.38 -6.11
N CYS A 127 -6.20 -4.03 -6.16
CA CYS A 127 -7.04 -3.84 -4.96
C CYS A 127 -8.50 -4.16 -5.25
N ALA A 128 -8.99 -5.33 -4.81
CA ALA A 128 -10.39 -5.71 -5.02
C ALA A 128 -11.37 -4.81 -4.24
N THR A 129 -11.04 -4.41 -3.02
CA THR A 129 -11.90 -3.52 -2.22
C THR A 129 -12.00 -2.10 -2.79
N CYS A 130 -11.01 -1.67 -3.60
CA CYS A 130 -11.04 -0.37 -4.28
C CYS A 130 -11.87 -0.43 -5.56
N ASP A 131 -11.55 -1.41 -6.41
CA ASP A 131 -12.02 -1.43 -7.81
C ASP A 131 -13.07 -2.51 -8.09
N GLY A 132 -13.26 -3.48 -7.19
CA GLY A 132 -14.13 -4.63 -7.42
C GLY A 132 -15.59 -4.25 -7.73
N PHE A 133 -16.06 -3.11 -7.22
CA PHE A 133 -17.40 -2.61 -7.50
C PHE A 133 -17.65 -2.35 -9.00
N PHE A 134 -16.63 -1.89 -9.76
CA PHE A 134 -16.73 -1.63 -11.19
C PHE A 134 -16.86 -2.91 -12.04
N TYR A 135 -16.58 -4.06 -11.43
CA TYR A 135 -16.60 -5.37 -12.07
C TYR A 135 -17.78 -6.25 -11.62
N ARG A 136 -18.84 -5.64 -11.09
CA ARG A 136 -20.05 -6.36 -10.69
C ARG A 136 -20.69 -7.06 -11.89
N ASN A 137 -20.95 -8.37 -11.74
CA ASN A 137 -21.50 -9.26 -12.76
C ASN A 137 -20.65 -9.37 -14.05
N LYS A 138 -19.35 -9.05 -13.95
CA LYS A 138 -18.39 -9.18 -15.06
C LYS A 138 -17.52 -10.41 -14.88
N LYS A 139 -16.85 -10.83 -15.95
CA LYS A 139 -15.89 -11.92 -15.93
C LYS A 139 -14.53 -11.43 -15.42
N ILE A 140 -14.12 -11.94 -14.26
CA ILE A 140 -12.97 -11.43 -13.52
C ILE A 140 -11.87 -12.49 -13.46
N GLY A 141 -10.63 -12.08 -13.73
CA GLY A 141 -9.44 -12.85 -13.40
C GLY A 141 -8.84 -12.41 -12.06
N ILE A 142 -8.27 -13.37 -11.33
CA ILE A 142 -7.39 -13.09 -10.18
C ILE A 142 -6.10 -13.84 -10.41
N ILE A 143 -4.94 -13.16 -10.35
CA ILE A 143 -3.63 -13.83 -10.44
C ILE A 143 -2.96 -13.86 -9.07
N GLY A 144 -2.61 -15.08 -8.61
CA GLY A 144 -1.97 -15.35 -7.34
C GLY A 144 -2.38 -16.71 -6.76
N SER A 145 -1.68 -17.16 -5.72
CA SER A 145 -1.89 -18.49 -5.11
C SER A 145 -1.86 -18.48 -3.58
N GLY A 146 -1.48 -17.35 -2.94
CA GLY A 146 -1.33 -17.23 -1.49
C GLY A 146 -2.55 -16.65 -0.76
N ASN A 147 -2.36 -16.36 0.53
CA ASN A 147 -3.40 -15.78 1.39
C ASN A 147 -3.95 -14.44 0.87
N SER A 148 -3.12 -13.65 0.21
CA SER A 148 -3.54 -12.40 -0.42
C SER A 148 -4.62 -12.67 -1.49
N MET A 149 -4.39 -13.67 -2.33
CA MET A 149 -5.36 -14.08 -3.36
C MET A 149 -6.66 -14.58 -2.73
N LEU A 150 -6.60 -15.41 -1.67
CA LEU A 150 -7.79 -15.91 -0.99
C LEU A 150 -8.63 -14.76 -0.39
N HIS A 151 -7.97 -13.74 0.15
CA HIS A 151 -8.63 -12.55 0.68
C HIS A 151 -9.34 -11.75 -0.42
N GLU A 152 -8.63 -11.44 -1.52
CA GLU A 152 -9.21 -10.72 -2.67
C GLU A 152 -10.35 -11.52 -3.31
N LEU A 153 -10.19 -12.85 -3.46
CA LEU A 153 -11.22 -13.75 -3.97
C LEU A 153 -12.51 -13.69 -3.13
N SER A 154 -12.39 -13.77 -1.81
CA SER A 154 -13.55 -13.73 -0.91
C SER A 154 -14.36 -12.45 -1.05
N PHE A 155 -13.70 -11.33 -1.31
CA PHE A 155 -14.36 -10.06 -1.57
C PHE A 155 -15.03 -10.05 -2.96
N LEU A 156 -14.29 -10.44 -4.01
CA LEU A 156 -14.76 -10.41 -5.39
C LEU A 156 -15.92 -11.38 -5.66
N GLN A 157 -16.03 -12.49 -4.92
CA GLN A 157 -17.16 -13.40 -4.99
C GLN A 157 -18.52 -12.77 -4.61
N ASN A 158 -18.50 -11.63 -3.87
CA ASN A 158 -19.70 -10.83 -3.62
C ASN A 158 -20.04 -9.89 -4.78
N MET A 159 -19.10 -9.65 -5.70
CA MET A 159 -19.25 -8.78 -6.85
C MET A 159 -19.61 -9.56 -8.12
N SER A 160 -18.96 -10.68 -8.37
CA SER A 160 -19.20 -11.53 -9.54
C SER A 160 -19.24 -13.03 -9.19
N LYS A 161 -19.96 -13.78 -10.02
CA LYS A 161 -19.98 -15.25 -9.98
C LYS A 161 -19.08 -15.87 -11.05
N ASP A 162 -18.63 -15.08 -12.01
CA ASP A 162 -17.73 -15.51 -13.10
C ASP A 162 -16.30 -15.07 -12.78
N ILE A 163 -15.60 -15.90 -11.98
CA ILE A 163 -14.24 -15.63 -11.52
C ILE A 163 -13.34 -16.78 -11.90
N ILE A 164 -12.17 -16.45 -12.47
CA ILE A 164 -11.10 -17.39 -12.78
C ILE A 164 -9.87 -17.01 -11.94
N VAL A 165 -9.31 -17.98 -11.22
CA VAL A 165 -8.05 -17.81 -10.49
C VAL A 165 -6.91 -18.38 -11.31
N PHE A 166 -5.89 -17.57 -11.58
CA PHE A 166 -4.65 -17.93 -12.27
C PHE A 166 -3.53 -18.05 -11.22
N THR A 167 -3.03 -19.26 -11.02
CA THR A 167 -2.00 -19.50 -9.99
C THR A 167 -0.56 -19.32 -10.47
N ASP A 168 -0.39 -19.03 -11.76
CA ASP A 168 0.91 -18.78 -12.41
C ASP A 168 1.94 -19.89 -12.20
N GLY A 169 1.47 -21.13 -12.23
CA GLY A 169 2.31 -22.34 -12.09
C GLY A 169 2.20 -23.05 -10.74
N ASP A 170 1.57 -22.46 -9.75
CA ASP A 170 1.38 -23.10 -8.45
C ASP A 170 0.25 -24.12 -8.47
N ASP A 171 0.44 -25.24 -7.76
CA ASP A 171 -0.55 -26.30 -7.64
C ASP A 171 -1.53 -25.99 -6.51
N LEU A 172 -2.62 -25.31 -6.86
CA LEU A 172 -3.70 -24.95 -5.95
C LEU A 172 -5.04 -25.37 -6.53
N ASP A 173 -5.90 -25.97 -5.71
CA ASP A 173 -7.28 -26.26 -6.01
C ASP A 173 -8.19 -25.50 -5.05
N LEU A 174 -9.24 -24.88 -5.58
CA LEU A 174 -10.24 -24.15 -4.82
C LEU A 174 -11.63 -24.71 -5.09
N PRO A 175 -12.40 -25.04 -4.05
CA PRO A 175 -13.76 -25.55 -4.25
C PRO A 175 -14.65 -24.47 -4.88
N ASN A 176 -15.42 -24.85 -5.90
CA ASN A 176 -16.39 -23.99 -6.59
C ASN A 176 -15.79 -22.74 -7.28
N VAL A 177 -14.51 -22.76 -7.64
CA VAL A 177 -13.84 -21.69 -8.37
C VAL A 177 -13.08 -22.33 -9.55
N ASN A 178 -13.14 -21.70 -10.71
CA ASN A 178 -12.33 -22.10 -11.84
C ASN A 178 -10.87 -21.71 -11.60
N VAL A 179 -9.97 -22.67 -11.56
CA VAL A 179 -8.54 -22.48 -11.32
C VAL A 179 -7.74 -22.88 -12.55
N VAL A 180 -6.91 -21.97 -13.03
CA VAL A 180 -5.99 -22.17 -14.15
C VAL A 180 -4.57 -22.14 -13.59
N LYS A 181 -3.85 -23.26 -13.77
CA LYS A 181 -2.51 -23.48 -13.17
C LYS A 181 -1.36 -23.13 -14.11
N GLU A 182 -1.65 -22.87 -15.39
CA GLU A 182 -0.65 -22.50 -16.37
C GLU A 182 -0.01 -21.13 -16.03
N LYS A 183 1.25 -20.96 -16.47
CA LYS A 183 1.92 -19.67 -16.36
C LYS A 183 1.26 -18.63 -17.25
N VAL A 184 1.08 -17.45 -16.70
CA VAL A 184 0.57 -16.28 -17.41
C VAL A 184 1.72 -15.61 -18.18
N VAL A 185 1.53 -15.41 -19.46
CA VAL A 185 2.59 -14.92 -20.37
C VAL A 185 2.44 -13.43 -20.69
N SER A 186 1.21 -13.00 -20.97
CA SER A 186 0.94 -11.63 -21.40
C SER A 186 -0.50 -11.22 -21.14
N LEU A 187 -0.73 -9.92 -21.16
CA LEU A 187 -2.05 -9.34 -21.24
C LEU A 187 -2.35 -8.85 -22.65
N TYR A 188 -3.62 -8.78 -23.04
CA TYR A 188 -4.06 -8.26 -24.30
C TYR A 188 -5.35 -7.43 -24.18
N GLY A 189 -5.58 -6.58 -25.17
CA GLY A 189 -6.73 -5.70 -25.31
C GLY A 189 -6.37 -4.52 -26.20
N ASN A 190 -7.30 -3.63 -26.45
CA ASN A 190 -7.09 -2.39 -27.18
C ASN A 190 -6.77 -1.24 -26.20
N GLU A 191 -7.73 -0.41 -25.90
CA GLU A 191 -7.57 0.68 -24.93
C GLU A 191 -7.64 0.17 -23.48
N TYR A 192 -8.47 -0.84 -23.25
CA TYR A 192 -8.66 -1.51 -21.96
C TYR A 192 -8.26 -2.98 -22.06
N LEU A 193 -8.03 -3.60 -20.91
CA LEU A 193 -7.80 -5.03 -20.80
C LEU A 193 -9.02 -5.80 -21.33
N GLU A 194 -8.76 -6.75 -22.23
CA GLU A 194 -9.76 -7.65 -22.76
C GLU A 194 -9.45 -9.11 -22.36
N GLY A 195 -8.27 -9.39 -21.81
CA GLY A 195 -7.92 -10.70 -21.33
C GLY A 195 -6.43 -10.93 -21.09
N LEU A 196 -6.09 -12.19 -20.85
CA LEU A 196 -4.72 -12.67 -20.67
C LEU A 196 -4.45 -13.93 -21.48
N THR A 197 -3.17 -14.16 -21.75
CA THR A 197 -2.65 -15.36 -22.42
C THR A 197 -1.83 -16.16 -21.43
N THR A 198 -2.12 -17.45 -21.31
CA THR A 198 -1.25 -18.43 -20.64
C THR A 198 -0.32 -19.12 -21.65
N GLU A 199 0.50 -20.06 -21.19
CA GLU A 199 1.32 -20.89 -22.08
C GLU A 199 0.48 -21.77 -23.04
N LYS A 200 -0.83 -21.98 -22.75
CA LYS A 200 -1.69 -22.89 -23.53
C LYS A 200 -2.76 -22.15 -24.33
N GLU A 201 -3.45 -21.19 -23.71
CA GLU A 201 -4.63 -20.58 -24.32
C GLU A 201 -4.88 -19.15 -23.85
N ASN A 202 -5.84 -18.49 -24.48
CA ASN A 202 -6.28 -17.14 -24.14
C ASN A 202 -7.55 -17.18 -23.30
N TYR A 203 -7.66 -16.25 -22.36
CA TYR A 203 -8.83 -16.06 -21.51
C TYR A 203 -9.34 -14.64 -21.63
N ASP A 204 -10.55 -14.49 -22.17
CA ASP A 204 -11.23 -13.20 -22.20
C ASP A 204 -11.68 -12.82 -20.79
N LEU A 205 -11.40 -11.57 -20.37
CA LEU A 205 -11.70 -11.03 -19.05
C LEU A 205 -12.10 -9.56 -19.16
N ASP A 206 -13.07 -9.14 -18.36
CA ASP A 206 -13.40 -7.73 -18.20
C ASP A 206 -12.42 -7.01 -17.28
N GLY A 207 -11.72 -7.74 -16.40
CA GLY A 207 -10.73 -7.20 -15.49
C GLY A 207 -9.87 -8.28 -14.85
N LEU A 208 -8.65 -7.90 -14.45
CA LEU A 208 -7.69 -8.77 -13.78
C LEU A 208 -7.21 -8.12 -12.46
N PHE A 209 -7.36 -8.88 -11.37
CA PHE A 209 -6.87 -8.47 -10.05
C PHE A 209 -5.58 -9.19 -9.73
N VAL A 210 -4.56 -8.43 -9.34
CA VAL A 210 -3.22 -8.95 -9.03
C VAL A 210 -3.10 -9.14 -7.52
N ALA A 211 -2.97 -10.39 -7.10
CA ALA A 211 -2.86 -10.80 -5.70
C ALA A 211 -1.63 -11.71 -5.48
N ILE A 212 -0.52 -11.36 -6.14
CA ILE A 212 0.76 -12.08 -6.05
C ILE A 212 1.59 -11.54 -4.90
N GLY A 213 1.82 -12.38 -3.90
CA GLY A 213 2.79 -12.25 -2.82
C GLY A 213 2.82 -10.89 -2.10
N GLU A 214 3.46 -10.84 -0.98
CA GLU A 214 3.77 -9.60 -0.27
C GLU A 214 5.26 -9.28 -0.49
N ALA A 215 5.59 -8.27 -1.32
CA ALA A 215 6.94 -7.72 -1.31
C ALA A 215 7.13 -6.97 0.02
N SER A 216 8.16 -7.30 0.74
CA SER A 216 8.49 -6.65 2.00
C SER A 216 8.95 -5.21 1.72
N THR A 217 8.16 -4.23 2.13
CA THR A 217 8.59 -2.82 2.23
C THR A 217 9.60 -2.62 3.35
N PHE A 218 10.05 -3.70 4.00
CA PHE A 218 10.85 -3.66 5.21
C PHE A 218 12.30 -4.10 5.02
N ASP A 219 12.76 -4.35 3.78
CA ASP A 219 14.13 -4.79 3.56
C ASP A 219 15.15 -3.81 4.14
N PHE A 220 14.86 -2.52 4.08
CA PHE A 220 15.73 -1.48 4.62
C PHE A 220 15.74 -1.38 6.16
N ILE A 221 14.84 -2.08 6.87
CA ILE A 221 14.74 -2.07 8.34
C ILE A 221 14.85 -3.46 8.99
N LYS A 222 15.05 -4.52 8.19
CA LYS A 222 15.15 -5.91 8.71
C LYS A 222 16.21 -6.06 9.79
N HIS A 223 17.35 -5.39 9.64
CA HIS A 223 18.45 -5.47 10.58
C HIS A 223 18.19 -4.80 11.94
N LEU A 224 17.14 -3.98 12.06
CA LEU A 224 16.75 -3.37 13.33
C LEU A 224 16.07 -4.36 14.30
N GLY A 225 15.75 -5.57 13.88
CA GLY A 225 15.03 -6.55 14.71
C GLY A 225 13.61 -6.13 15.05
N ILE A 226 12.93 -5.43 14.13
CA ILE A 226 11.52 -5.08 14.27
C ILE A 226 10.67 -6.35 14.27
N LEU A 227 9.76 -6.46 15.22
CA LEU A 227 8.84 -7.58 15.31
C LEU A 227 7.72 -7.44 14.27
N THR A 228 7.43 -8.54 13.60
CA THR A 228 6.33 -8.67 12.65
C THR A 228 5.44 -9.86 12.98
N ASP A 229 4.20 -9.81 12.54
CA ASP A 229 3.28 -10.95 12.60
C ASP A 229 3.53 -11.94 11.43
N ASP A 230 2.77 -13.04 11.38
CA ASP A 230 2.88 -14.08 10.35
C ASP A 230 2.54 -13.57 8.94
N LYS A 231 1.94 -12.38 8.82
CA LYS A 231 1.60 -11.69 7.56
C LYS A 231 2.59 -10.58 7.22
N ASN A 232 3.75 -10.55 7.89
CA ASN A 232 4.76 -9.50 7.77
C ASN A 232 4.25 -8.08 8.09
N ASN A 233 3.19 -7.92 8.90
CA ASN A 233 2.81 -6.61 9.40
C ASN A 233 3.67 -6.25 10.60
N ILE A 234 4.08 -4.99 10.71
CA ILE A 234 4.82 -4.52 11.89
C ILE A 234 3.91 -4.59 13.12
N ILE A 235 4.39 -5.22 14.18
CA ILE A 235 3.70 -5.25 15.46
C ILE A 235 3.95 -3.93 16.19
N VAL A 236 2.86 -3.28 16.61
CA VAL A 236 2.90 -2.03 17.36
C VAL A 236 2.03 -2.12 18.62
N ASN A 237 2.35 -1.29 19.60
CA ASN A 237 1.52 -1.12 20.80
C ASN A 237 0.33 -0.16 20.52
N GLU A 238 -0.46 0.13 21.53
CA GLU A 238 -1.61 1.05 21.48
C GLU A 238 -1.27 2.49 21.06
N ASN A 239 -0.01 2.90 21.18
CA ASN A 239 0.50 4.20 20.75
C ASN A 239 1.23 4.13 19.40
N TYR A 240 1.04 3.04 18.63
CA TYR A 240 1.69 2.81 17.34
C TYR A 240 3.22 2.68 17.40
N GLN A 241 3.80 2.52 18.59
CA GLN A 241 5.22 2.30 18.76
C GLN A 241 5.58 0.83 18.57
N THR A 242 6.65 0.57 17.83
CA THR A 242 7.22 -0.77 17.64
C THR A 242 7.96 -1.24 18.91
N ASN A 243 8.59 -2.41 18.84
CA ASN A 243 9.52 -2.87 19.89
C ASN A 243 10.81 -2.03 20.00
N ILE A 244 11.07 -1.14 19.03
CA ILE A 244 12.21 -0.22 19.05
C ILE A 244 11.75 1.13 19.63
N PRO A 245 12.42 1.66 20.67
CA PRO A 245 12.05 2.95 21.25
C PRO A 245 12.07 4.09 20.22
N ASN A 246 11.02 4.92 20.22
CA ASN A 246 10.85 6.07 19.30
C ASN A 246 10.72 5.69 17.81
N LEU A 247 10.56 4.42 17.48
CA LEU A 247 10.18 3.96 16.16
C LEU A 247 8.70 3.59 16.15
N PHE A 248 7.94 4.23 15.29
CA PHE A 248 6.50 4.03 15.14
C PHE A 248 6.19 3.47 13.75
N ALA A 249 5.06 2.78 13.60
CA ALA A 249 4.59 2.33 12.30
C ALA A 249 3.07 2.52 12.20
N ILE A 250 2.59 2.90 11.00
CA ILE A 250 1.19 3.26 10.74
C ILE A 250 0.75 2.86 9.33
N GLY A 251 -0.55 2.91 9.12
CA GLY A 251 -1.15 2.63 7.82
C GLY A 251 -1.04 1.15 7.46
N ASP A 252 -0.89 0.86 6.17
CA ASP A 252 -0.86 -0.52 5.68
C ASP A 252 0.35 -1.33 6.19
N ALA A 253 1.40 -0.65 6.66
CA ALA A 253 2.59 -1.28 7.24
C ALA A 253 2.29 -2.13 8.48
N ILE A 254 1.23 -1.80 9.22
CA ILE A 254 0.78 -2.53 10.42
C ILE A 254 -0.41 -3.46 10.13
N GLY A 255 -0.81 -3.60 8.86
CA GLY A 255 -1.94 -4.43 8.46
C GLY A 255 -3.31 -3.86 8.82
N GLY A 256 -4.30 -4.74 9.02
CA GLY A 256 -5.69 -4.37 9.23
C GLY A 256 -6.41 -4.05 7.91
N ALA A 257 -7.43 -3.21 7.95
CA ALA A 257 -8.12 -2.76 6.75
C ALA A 257 -7.22 -1.83 5.92
N LEU A 258 -6.87 -2.23 4.70
CA LEU A 258 -6.01 -1.45 3.80
C LEU A 258 -6.84 -0.35 3.10
N GLN A 259 -7.27 0.64 3.88
CA GLN A 259 -8.17 1.71 3.45
C GLN A 259 -7.63 3.08 3.85
N ILE A 260 -7.93 4.10 3.03
CA ILE A 260 -7.53 5.50 3.25
C ILE A 260 -7.99 5.99 4.63
N THR A 261 -9.24 5.72 4.99
CA THR A 261 -9.82 6.15 6.28
C THR A 261 -9.05 5.58 7.47
N LYS A 262 -8.70 4.27 7.42
CA LYS A 262 -7.88 3.64 8.47
C LYS A 262 -6.47 4.23 8.50
N ALA A 263 -5.85 4.44 7.35
CA ALA A 263 -4.53 5.03 7.25
C ALA A 263 -4.48 6.45 7.84
N CYS A 264 -5.48 7.27 7.54
CA CYS A 264 -5.64 8.61 8.16
C CYS A 264 -5.86 8.53 9.68
N TYR A 265 -6.69 7.58 10.14
CA TYR A 265 -6.91 7.36 11.56
C TYR A 265 -5.60 7.03 12.28
N ASP A 266 -4.82 6.09 11.76
CA ASP A 266 -3.53 5.72 12.35
C ASP A 266 -2.57 6.93 12.39
N GLY A 267 -2.52 7.71 11.30
CA GLY A 267 -1.69 8.92 11.22
C GLY A 267 -2.07 9.97 12.26
N MET A 268 -3.35 10.15 12.52
CA MET A 268 -3.83 10.99 13.59
C MET A 268 -3.40 10.44 14.96
N MET A 269 -3.67 9.17 15.21
CA MET A 269 -3.46 8.54 16.51
C MET A 269 -2.00 8.46 16.92
N VAL A 270 -1.08 8.17 15.99
CA VAL A 270 0.37 8.17 16.29
C VAL A 270 0.83 9.56 16.71
N ALA A 271 0.31 10.63 16.11
CA ALA A 271 0.64 11.99 16.51
C ALA A 271 0.15 12.30 17.93
N TYR A 272 -1.06 11.86 18.29
CA TYR A 272 -1.57 11.96 19.66
C TYR A 272 -0.70 11.18 20.66
N GLY A 273 -0.29 9.96 20.31
CA GLY A 273 0.62 9.14 21.13
C GLY A 273 1.97 9.83 21.38
N ILE A 274 2.57 10.38 20.33
CA ILE A 274 3.87 11.08 20.40
C ILE A 274 3.81 12.31 21.32
N VAL A 275 2.70 13.06 21.34
CA VAL A 275 2.57 14.25 22.19
C VAL A 275 2.03 13.95 23.60
N GLY A 276 1.81 12.68 23.93
CA GLY A 276 1.28 12.27 25.24
C GLY A 276 -0.20 12.61 25.45
N LYS A 277 -0.97 12.85 24.39
CA LYS A 277 -2.40 13.09 24.40
C LYS A 277 -3.20 11.88 23.90
N GLY A 278 -2.54 10.70 23.85
CA GLY A 278 -3.17 9.45 23.47
C GLY A 278 -4.35 9.19 24.41
N GLY A 279 -5.55 9.11 23.84
CA GLY A 279 -6.79 9.10 24.57
C GLY A 279 -6.90 7.95 25.56
N LYS A 280 -7.61 8.25 26.64
CA LYS A 280 -8.26 7.24 27.46
C LYS A 280 -9.51 6.77 26.72
#